data_b1490b7555cffbd53d60a5a9bb84defd
#
_entry.id   b1490b7555cffbd53d60a5a9bb84defd
#
_cell.length_a   1.000
_cell.length_b   1.000
_cell.length_c   1.000
_cell.angle_alpha   90.00
_cell.angle_beta   90.00
_cell.angle_gamma   90.00
#
_symmetry.space_group_name_H-M   'P 1'
#
loop_
_entity.id
_entity.type
_entity.pdbx_description
1 polymer ?
#
loop_
_entity_poly.entity_id
_entity_poly.type
_entity_poly.pdbx_seq_one_letter_code
_entity_poly.pdbx_strand_id
1 'polypeptide(L)' 'MNKHLVQDIINAGNKAMDSVPVEYIVDTENNRYYCYDGLYYDDNHVEFVDEYDDEINLSYEDIIGIKVGID' A
#
# COMPACT_ATOMS: atom_id res chain seq x y z
N MET A 1 -9.46 -7.28 1.28
CA MET A 1 -8.90 -7.91 0.05
C MET A 1 -8.13 -9.18 0.37
N ASN A 2 -7.97 -10.03 -0.63
CA ASN A 2 -7.16 -11.24 -0.51
C ASN A 2 -5.71 -10.88 -0.19
N LYS A 3 -5.17 -11.49 0.86
CA LYS A 3 -3.80 -11.21 1.34
C LYS A 3 -2.74 -11.41 0.26
N HIS A 4 -2.80 -12.52 -0.47
CA HIS A 4 -1.80 -12.81 -1.50
C HIS A 4 -1.84 -11.80 -2.65
N LEU A 5 -3.03 -11.37 -3.05
CA LEU A 5 -3.18 -10.35 -4.08
C LEU A 5 -2.58 -9.02 -3.62
N VAL A 6 -2.85 -8.62 -2.39
CA VAL A 6 -2.29 -7.39 -1.82
C VAL A 6 -0.77 -7.46 -1.78
N GLN A 7 -0.21 -8.57 -1.29
CA GLN A 7 1.23 -8.76 -1.24
C GLN A 7 1.87 -8.72 -2.62
N ASP A 8 1.25 -9.34 -3.62
CA ASP A 8 1.75 -9.31 -5.00
C ASP A 8 1.78 -7.90 -5.56
N ILE A 9 0.75 -7.11 -5.32
CA ILE A 9 0.69 -5.70 -5.75
C ILE A 9 1.79 -4.89 -5.07
N ILE A 10 1.97 -5.07 -3.77
CA ILE A 10 3.02 -4.37 -3.01
C ILE A 10 4.40 -4.75 -3.53
N ASN A 11 4.67 -6.03 -3.74
CA ASN A 11 5.95 -6.49 -4.24
C ASN A 11 6.27 -5.90 -5.61
N ALA A 12 5.29 -5.89 -6.51
CA ALA A 12 5.46 -5.32 -7.85
C ALA A 12 5.72 -3.82 -7.80
N GLY A 13 4.96 -3.10 -6.99
CA GLY A 13 5.12 -1.65 -6.85
C GLY A 13 6.44 -1.27 -6.20
N ASN A 14 6.84 -1.96 -5.14
CA ASN A 14 8.12 -1.70 -4.47
C ASN A 14 9.31 -2.00 -5.39
N LYS A 15 9.20 -3.02 -6.21
CA LYS A 15 10.22 -3.33 -7.20
C LYS A 15 10.33 -2.22 -8.25
N ALA A 16 9.20 -1.70 -8.71
CA ALA A 16 9.18 -0.60 -9.68
C ALA A 16 9.82 0.68 -9.13
N MET A 17 9.78 0.90 -7.81
CA MET A 17 10.39 2.06 -7.16
C MET A 17 11.90 2.12 -7.32
N ASP A 18 12.56 1.01 -7.64
CA ASP A 18 13.98 1.00 -7.92
C ASP A 18 14.33 1.78 -9.20
N SER A 19 13.36 1.97 -10.08
CA SER A 19 13.57 2.59 -11.39
C SER A 19 12.78 3.88 -11.60
N VAL A 20 11.60 4.01 -10.99
CA VAL A 20 10.69 5.14 -11.20
C VAL A 20 10.00 5.51 -9.89
N PRO A 21 9.57 6.78 -9.73
CA PRO A 21 8.71 7.16 -8.60
C PRO A 21 7.37 6.44 -8.68
N VAL A 22 6.93 5.89 -7.58
CA VAL A 22 5.67 5.13 -7.49
C VAL A 22 4.79 5.73 -6.41
N GLU A 23 3.49 5.83 -6.70
CA GLU A 23 2.46 6.21 -5.76
C GLU A 23 1.55 5.02 -5.50
N TYR A 24 1.26 4.77 -4.24
CA TYR A 24 0.23 3.83 -3.84
C TYR A 24 -1.01 4.58 -3.36
N ILE A 25 -2.18 4.07 -3.73
CA ILE A 25 -3.45 4.52 -3.19
C ILE A 25 -4.09 3.32 -2.52
N VAL A 26 -4.29 3.40 -1.21
CA VAL A 26 -4.88 2.33 -0.41
C VAL A 26 -6.24 2.79 0.10
N ASP A 27 -7.29 2.07 -0.24
CA ASP A 27 -8.66 2.40 0.15
C ASP A 27 -9.16 1.44 1.23
N THR A 28 -9.76 2.02 2.25
CA THR A 28 -10.59 1.29 3.23
C THR A 28 -12.02 1.80 3.12
N GLU A 29 -12.93 1.24 3.90
CA GLU A 29 -14.33 1.66 3.88
C GLU A 29 -14.50 3.17 4.15
N ASN A 30 -13.68 3.72 5.05
CA ASN A 30 -13.85 5.10 5.51
C ASN A 30 -12.75 6.05 5.06
N ASN A 31 -11.63 5.55 4.53
CA ASN A 31 -10.48 6.38 4.25
C ASN A 31 -9.79 5.99 2.96
N ARG A 32 -9.12 6.97 2.35
CA ARG A 32 -8.18 6.76 1.26
C ARG A 32 -6.82 7.29 1.69
N TYR A 33 -5.79 6.46 1.53
CA TYR A 33 -4.42 6.80 1.90
C TYR A 33 -3.55 6.89 0.66
N TYR A 34 -2.66 7.87 0.65
CA TYR A 34 -1.65 8.04 -0.41
C TYR A 34 -0.28 7.81 0.21
N CYS A 35 0.53 6.98 -0.44
CA CYS A 35 1.86 6.64 0.04
C CYS A 35 2.87 6.68 -1.11
N TYR A 36 3.99 7.34 -0.87
CA TYR A 36 5.05 7.53 -1.86
C TYR A 36 6.34 6.80 -1.51
N ASP A 37 6.41 6.21 -0.30
CA ASP A 37 7.65 5.64 0.25
C ASP A 37 7.65 4.11 0.27
N GLY A 38 6.69 3.49 -0.41
CA GLY A 38 6.55 2.04 -0.44
C GLY A 38 5.66 1.53 0.69
N LEU A 39 5.18 0.32 0.50
CA LEU A 39 4.37 -0.38 1.50
C LEU A 39 5.16 -1.57 2.03
N TYR A 40 4.89 -1.92 3.27
CA TYR A 40 5.48 -3.08 3.93
C TYR A 40 4.37 -3.97 4.45
N TYR A 41 4.63 -5.25 4.61
CA TYR A 41 3.61 -6.16 5.10
C TYR A 41 4.20 -7.29 5.93
N ASP A 42 3.36 -7.86 6.78
CA ASP A 42 3.60 -9.15 7.44
C ASP A 42 2.39 -10.08 7.18
N ASP A 43 2.27 -11.17 7.92
CA ASP A 43 1.18 -12.13 7.73
C ASP A 43 -0.20 -11.56 8.07
N ASN A 44 -0.27 -10.50 8.86
CA ASN A 44 -1.51 -9.98 9.42
C ASN A 44 -1.86 -8.56 8.97
N HIS A 45 -0.85 -7.76 8.61
CA HIS A 45 -1.03 -6.33 8.40
C HIS A 45 -0.21 -5.80 7.24
N VAL A 46 -0.67 -4.64 6.73
CA VAL A 46 0.08 -3.78 5.82
C VAL A 46 0.43 -2.51 6.57
N GLU A 47 1.68 -2.08 6.48
CA GLU A 47 2.19 -0.92 7.18
C GLU A 47 2.81 0.07 6.21
N PHE A 48 2.56 1.35 6.43
CA PHE A 48 3.16 2.40 5.62
C PHE A 48 3.05 3.75 6.32
N VAL A 49 3.78 4.73 5.80
CA VAL A 49 3.66 6.13 6.20
C VAL A 49 2.91 6.85 5.09
N ASP A 50 1.84 7.55 5.42
CA ASP A 50 1.02 8.24 4.43
C ASP A 50 1.59 9.62 4.07
N GLU A 51 0.87 10.37 3.23
CA GLU A 51 1.30 11.70 2.75
C GLU A 51 1.42 12.75 3.86
N TYR A 52 0.82 12.49 5.03
CA TYR A 52 0.86 13.38 6.19
C TYR A 52 1.89 12.95 7.23
N ASP A 53 2.77 12.01 6.90
CA ASP A 53 3.75 11.42 7.82
C ASP A 53 3.12 10.62 8.96
N ASP A 54 1.87 10.19 8.80
CA ASP A 54 1.21 9.32 9.77
C ASP A 54 1.55 7.86 9.51
N GLU A 55 1.87 7.13 10.58
CA GLU A 55 2.08 5.69 10.51
C GLU A 55 0.73 4.98 10.44
N ILE A 56 0.52 4.23 9.34
CA ILE A 56 -0.73 3.52 9.08
C ILE A 56 -0.47 2.02 9.15
N ASN A 57 -1.36 1.32 9.85
CA ASN A 57 -1.31 -0.13 9.99
C ASN A 57 -2.72 -0.68 9.73
N LEU A 58 -2.87 -1.47 8.67
CA LEU A 58 -4.18 -1.98 8.25
C LEU A 58 -4.16 -3.50 8.18
N SER A 59 -5.24 -4.13 8.67
CA SER A 59 -5.43 -5.56 8.40
C SER A 59 -5.85 -5.75 6.94
N TYR A 60 -5.56 -6.93 6.37
CA TYR A 60 -5.92 -7.21 4.98
C TYR A 60 -7.42 -7.13 4.74
N GLU A 61 -8.21 -7.50 5.72
CA GLU A 61 -9.68 -7.45 5.59
C GLU A 61 -10.23 -6.02 5.54
N ASP A 62 -9.50 -5.03 6.06
CA ASP A 62 -9.90 -3.62 6.03
C ASP A 62 -9.57 -2.96 4.69
N ILE A 63 -8.71 -3.56 3.89
CA ILE A 63 -8.31 -3.01 2.60
C ILE A 63 -9.33 -3.43 1.54
N ILE A 64 -10.01 -2.47 0.92
CA ILE A 64 -10.98 -2.73 -0.13
C ILE A 64 -10.44 -2.43 -1.53
N GLY A 65 -9.34 -1.69 -1.61
CA GLY A 65 -8.69 -1.39 -2.88
C GLY A 65 -7.24 -0.99 -2.67
N ILE A 66 -6.40 -1.33 -3.63
CA ILE A 66 -5.01 -0.90 -3.66
C ILE A 66 -4.63 -0.67 -5.12
N LYS A 67 -4.06 0.50 -5.39
CA LYS A 67 -3.62 0.89 -6.73
C LYS A 67 -2.18 1.35 -6.69
N VAL A 68 -1.46 1.04 -7.76
CA VAL A 68 -0.08 1.47 -7.95
C VAL A 68 -0.02 2.28 -9.22
N GLY A 69 0.55 3.46 -9.14
CA GLY A 69 0.76 4.32 -10.28
C GLY A 69 2.18 4.84 -10.33
N ILE A 70 2.62 5.20 -11.52
CA ILE A 70 3.90 5.89 -11.71
C ILE A 70 3.63 7.39 -11.56
N ASP A 71 4.39 7.99 -10.68
CA ASP A 71 4.22 9.41 -10.37
C ASP A 71 5.02 10.30 -11.33
#